data_e19cb32f1156d5aa959463ebd4ec7ee1
#
_entry.id   e19cb32f1156d5aa959463ebd4ec7ee1
#
_cell.length_a   1.000
_cell.length_b   1.000
_cell.length_c   1.000
_cell.angle_alpha   90.00
_cell.angle_beta   90.00
_cell.angle_gamma   90.00
#
_symmetry.space_group_name_H-M   'P 1'
#
loop_
_entity.id
_entity.type
_entity.pdbx_description
1 polymer ?
#
loop_
_entity_poly.entity_id
_entity_poly.type
_entity_poly.pdbx_seq_one_letter_code
_entity_poly.pdbx_strand_id
1 'polypeptide(L)'
;MKGSQRVEKLSARFFSADQITNKAREYFDSIFLPLQNYGSVADGVVMPAAIFNSERAVVLDMLRDAKAKGARYALVGNIGHAELCDEAGLIRLGDYRLNIYNRESVEAYEKEGFGEMILSPELTLPQIRDIGRNTAVIVYGRLPLMTLEKCVIKEIADCEKCRSCSVVLKDRKGIEFPVRCRMGYSELLNSVPIWLAFSTLP
;
A
#
# COMPACT_ATOMS: atom_id res chain seq x y z
N MET A 1 -29.96 19.06 -9.17
CA MET A 1 -29.11 17.97 -9.68
C MET A 1 -27.74 18.16 -9.07
N LYS A 2 -27.37 17.37 -8.05
CA LYS A 2 -26.02 17.40 -7.46
C LYS A 2 -25.11 16.62 -8.40
N GLY A 3 -24.06 17.29 -8.90
CA GLY A 3 -23.13 16.69 -9.85
C GLY A 3 -22.51 15.40 -9.28
N SER A 4 -22.45 14.37 -10.08
CA SER A 4 -21.70 13.16 -9.76
C SER A 4 -20.25 13.57 -9.53
N GLN A 5 -19.72 13.31 -8.34
CA GLN A 5 -18.29 13.44 -8.12
C GLN A 5 -17.57 12.47 -9.06
N ARG A 6 -16.88 13.02 -10.04
CA ARG A 6 -16.06 12.24 -10.97
C ARG A 6 -14.85 11.73 -10.18
N VAL A 7 -14.53 10.46 -10.31
CA VAL A 7 -13.24 9.94 -9.82
C VAL A 7 -12.16 10.69 -10.56
N GLU A 8 -11.42 11.55 -9.86
CA GLU A 8 -10.42 12.43 -10.49
C GLU A 8 -9.12 11.70 -10.78
N LYS A 9 -8.77 10.70 -9.96
CA LYS A 9 -7.54 9.92 -10.10
C LYS A 9 -7.76 8.46 -9.73
N LEU A 10 -7.11 7.58 -10.49
CA LEU A 10 -7.08 6.16 -10.21
C LEU A 10 -5.63 5.69 -10.06
N SER A 11 -5.29 5.15 -8.89
CA SER A 11 -3.96 4.64 -8.61
C SER A 11 -3.98 3.13 -8.39
N ALA A 12 -2.89 2.45 -8.76
CA ALA A 12 -2.74 1.03 -8.57
C ALA A 12 -1.51 0.69 -7.74
N ARG A 13 -1.64 -0.35 -6.92
CA ARG A 13 -0.54 -0.96 -6.18
C ARG A 13 -0.36 -2.39 -6.67
N PHE A 14 0.76 -2.65 -7.34
CA PHE A 14 1.15 -3.99 -7.78
C PHE A 14 2.16 -4.60 -6.82
N PHE A 15 2.33 -5.90 -6.90
CA PHE A 15 3.30 -6.62 -6.08
C PHE A 15 4.68 -6.67 -6.73
N SER A 16 4.72 -6.81 -8.06
CA SER A 16 5.94 -6.91 -8.84
C SER A 16 5.78 -6.20 -10.20
N ALA A 17 6.89 -5.86 -10.82
CA ALA A 17 6.93 -5.09 -12.07
C ALA A 17 6.33 -5.84 -13.27
N ASP A 18 6.40 -7.16 -13.28
CA ASP A 18 5.85 -8.03 -14.34
C ASP A 18 4.31 -7.99 -14.41
N GLN A 19 3.64 -7.54 -13.34
CA GLN A 19 2.20 -7.33 -13.32
C GLN A 19 1.77 -6.03 -14.03
N ILE A 20 2.72 -5.12 -14.30
CA ILE A 20 2.43 -3.82 -14.89
C ILE A 20 2.41 -3.96 -16.42
N THR A 21 1.23 -4.12 -16.99
CA THR A 21 1.02 -4.18 -18.42
C THR A 21 0.92 -2.78 -19.04
N ASN A 22 1.04 -2.68 -20.37
CA ASN A 22 0.81 -1.41 -21.08
C ASN A 22 -0.60 -0.84 -20.80
N LYS A 23 -1.61 -1.71 -20.73
CA LYS A 23 -2.97 -1.30 -20.35
C LYS A 23 -3.03 -0.70 -18.94
N ALA A 24 -2.32 -1.29 -17.99
CA ALA A 24 -2.27 -0.74 -16.63
C ALA A 24 -1.72 0.70 -16.63
N ARG A 25 -0.71 0.97 -17.47
CA ARG A 25 -0.15 2.32 -17.61
C ARG A 25 -1.10 3.34 -18.26
N GLU A 26 -2.00 2.88 -19.11
CA GLU A 26 -3.02 3.75 -19.74
C GLU A 26 -4.16 4.08 -18.78
N TYR A 27 -4.51 3.17 -17.88
CA TYR A 27 -5.66 3.33 -16.98
C TYR A 27 -5.36 3.97 -15.64
N PHE A 28 -4.13 3.81 -15.12
CA PHE A 28 -3.77 4.31 -13.80
C PHE A 28 -2.90 5.56 -13.87
N ASP A 29 -3.33 6.61 -13.16
CA ASP A 29 -2.61 7.88 -13.05
C ASP A 29 -1.31 7.74 -12.24
N SER A 30 -1.27 6.78 -11.32
CA SER A 30 -0.08 6.49 -10.51
C SER A 30 0.01 5.01 -10.19
N ILE A 31 1.21 4.46 -10.32
CA ILE A 31 1.51 3.06 -10.04
C ILE A 31 2.54 2.97 -8.92
N PHE A 32 2.28 2.08 -7.96
CA PHE A 32 3.14 1.85 -6.81
C PHE A 32 3.62 0.41 -6.74
N LEU A 33 4.88 0.22 -6.39
CA LEU A 33 5.50 -1.07 -6.10
C LEU A 33 6.07 -1.11 -4.69
N PRO A 34 6.12 -2.28 -4.04
CA PRO A 34 6.87 -2.44 -2.81
C PRO A 34 8.32 -1.99 -2.99
N LEU A 35 8.90 -1.33 -2.00
CA LEU A 35 10.27 -0.79 -2.09
C LEU A 35 11.28 -1.85 -2.53
N GLN A 36 11.19 -3.08 -1.98
CA GLN A 36 12.10 -4.19 -2.35
C GLN A 36 11.97 -4.66 -3.80
N ASN A 37 10.86 -4.38 -4.45
CA ASN A 37 10.54 -4.81 -5.82
C ASN A 37 10.50 -3.63 -6.79
N TYR A 38 10.96 -2.45 -6.34
CA TYR A 38 10.90 -1.26 -7.17
C TYR A 38 11.78 -1.40 -8.41
N GLY A 39 11.18 -1.12 -9.55
CA GLY A 39 11.85 -0.93 -10.82
C GLY A 39 11.40 0.39 -11.42
N SER A 40 12.14 0.93 -12.39
CA SER A 40 11.88 2.23 -13.05
C SER A 40 10.53 2.33 -13.78
N VAL A 41 9.66 1.36 -13.54
CA VAL A 41 8.33 1.26 -14.17
C VAL A 41 7.18 1.77 -13.30
N ALA A 42 7.44 2.25 -12.09
CA ALA A 42 6.41 2.74 -11.17
C ALA A 42 6.66 4.21 -10.78
N ASP A 43 5.61 4.91 -10.39
CA ASP A 43 5.68 6.32 -9.98
C ASP A 43 6.12 6.48 -8.53
N GLY A 44 5.94 5.45 -7.73
CA GLY A 44 6.29 5.49 -6.32
C GLY A 44 6.48 4.13 -5.68
N VAL A 45 6.96 4.17 -4.46
CA VAL A 45 7.22 3.00 -3.62
C VAL A 45 6.18 2.85 -2.52
N VAL A 46 5.94 1.62 -2.09
CA VAL A 46 5.20 1.30 -0.87
C VAL A 46 6.20 0.95 0.21
N MET A 47 6.19 1.70 1.31
CA MET A 47 7.06 1.46 2.44
C MET A 47 6.74 0.13 3.13
N PRO A 48 7.75 -0.56 3.68
CA PRO A 48 7.52 -1.72 4.55
C PRO A 48 6.58 -1.38 5.72
N ALA A 49 5.87 -2.37 6.24
CA ALA A 49 4.99 -2.17 7.40
C ALA A 49 5.79 -1.83 8.67
N ALA A 50 6.94 -2.46 8.83
CA ALA A 50 7.89 -2.21 9.92
C ALA A 50 9.31 -2.09 9.34
N ILE A 51 10.13 -1.29 9.98
CA ILE A 51 11.57 -1.13 9.69
C ILE A 51 12.27 -1.14 11.05
N PHE A 52 13.12 -2.13 11.27
CA PHE A 52 13.93 -2.20 12.47
C PHE A 52 15.13 -1.23 12.38
N ASN A 53 15.66 -0.81 13.53
CA ASN A 53 16.80 0.10 13.57
C ASN A 53 18.00 -0.40 12.77
N SER A 54 18.25 -1.70 12.77
CA SER A 54 19.30 -2.35 11.98
C SER A 54 19.10 -2.28 10.48
N GLU A 55 17.87 -2.07 10.02
CA GLU A 55 17.51 -2.03 8.60
C GLU A 55 17.44 -0.59 8.05
N ARG A 56 17.44 0.43 8.95
CA ARG A 56 17.21 1.83 8.59
C ARG A 56 18.15 2.30 7.48
N ALA A 57 19.45 2.03 7.61
CA ALA A 57 20.44 2.43 6.61
C ALA A 57 20.18 1.77 5.24
N VAL A 58 19.92 0.48 5.23
CA VAL A 58 19.63 -0.29 4.00
C VAL A 58 18.37 0.24 3.33
N VAL A 59 17.31 0.50 4.11
CA VAL A 59 16.05 1.04 3.58
C VAL A 59 16.25 2.43 3.00
N LEU A 60 17.05 3.29 3.64
CA LEU A 60 17.36 4.62 3.12
C LEU A 60 18.11 4.54 1.79
N ASP A 61 19.09 3.65 1.67
CA ASP A 61 19.81 3.44 0.40
C ASP A 61 18.89 2.92 -0.69
N MET A 62 17.95 2.02 -0.37
CA MET A 62 16.93 1.57 -1.31
C MET A 62 15.99 2.69 -1.76
N LEU A 63 15.63 3.61 -0.86
CA LEU A 63 14.79 4.77 -1.20
C LEU A 63 15.54 5.74 -2.13
N ARG A 64 16.82 6.00 -1.86
CA ARG A 64 17.68 6.82 -2.72
C ARG A 64 17.86 6.21 -4.11
N ASP A 65 18.05 4.89 -4.18
CA ASP A 65 18.11 4.15 -5.46
C ASP A 65 16.78 4.25 -6.21
N ALA A 66 15.65 4.05 -5.52
CA ALA A 66 14.33 4.23 -6.11
C ALA A 66 14.11 5.66 -6.64
N LYS A 67 14.54 6.67 -5.88
CA LYS A 67 14.51 8.08 -6.31
C LYS A 67 15.34 8.29 -7.57
N ALA A 68 16.55 7.77 -7.61
CA ALA A 68 17.45 7.86 -8.76
C ALA A 68 16.87 7.17 -10.01
N LYS A 69 16.08 6.12 -9.82
CA LYS A 69 15.34 5.39 -10.88
C LYS A 69 14.01 6.04 -11.25
N GLY A 70 13.67 7.20 -10.69
CA GLY A 70 12.50 7.98 -11.08
C GLY A 70 11.28 7.92 -10.15
N ALA A 71 11.37 7.26 -8.99
CA ALA A 71 10.31 7.33 -7.99
C ALA A 71 10.09 8.78 -7.53
N ARG A 72 8.84 9.19 -7.48
CA ARG A 72 8.42 10.51 -6.98
C ARG A 72 7.81 10.42 -5.61
N TYR A 73 7.09 9.34 -5.33
CA TYR A 73 6.23 9.18 -4.16
C TYR A 73 6.64 8.00 -3.29
N ALA A 74 6.36 8.11 -1.99
CA ALA A 74 6.40 7.00 -1.03
C ALA A 74 5.06 6.89 -0.29
N LEU A 75 4.40 5.73 -0.38
CA LEU A 75 3.23 5.39 0.44
C LEU A 75 3.70 4.95 1.82
N VAL A 76 3.42 5.77 2.82
CA VAL A 76 3.91 5.65 4.20
C VAL A 76 2.78 5.17 5.10
N GLY A 77 2.92 4.01 5.70
CA GLY A 77 1.94 3.42 6.61
C GLY A 77 2.35 3.45 8.09
N ASN A 78 3.49 4.06 8.40
CA ASN A 78 3.98 4.28 9.76
C ASN A 78 4.66 5.63 9.82
N ILE A 79 4.22 6.52 10.71
CA ILE A 79 4.75 7.89 10.80
C ILE A 79 6.25 7.93 11.08
N GLY A 80 6.78 6.95 11.82
CA GLY A 80 8.23 6.83 12.08
C GLY A 80 9.09 6.62 10.83
N HIS A 81 8.49 6.34 9.67
CA HIS A 81 9.19 6.21 8.40
C HIS A 81 9.22 7.51 7.57
N ALA A 82 8.53 8.56 8.03
CA ALA A 82 8.41 9.82 7.30
C ALA A 82 9.77 10.47 7.04
N GLU A 83 10.63 10.52 8.07
CA GLU A 83 11.96 11.08 7.98
C GLU A 83 12.84 10.40 6.91
N LEU A 84 12.76 9.07 6.78
CA LEU A 84 13.50 8.34 5.72
C LEU A 84 13.09 8.78 4.31
N CYS A 85 11.81 9.08 4.12
CA CYS A 85 11.31 9.56 2.83
C CYS A 85 11.80 10.97 2.53
N ASP A 86 11.86 11.83 3.55
CA ASP A 86 12.40 13.19 3.43
C ASP A 86 13.89 13.17 3.09
N GLU A 87 14.69 12.36 3.81
CA GLU A 87 16.11 12.18 3.54
C GLU A 87 16.38 11.64 2.12
N ALA A 88 15.48 10.83 1.57
CA ALA A 88 15.56 10.33 0.20
C ALA A 88 14.99 11.31 -0.84
N GLY A 89 14.35 12.40 -0.43
CA GLY A 89 13.72 13.39 -1.32
C GLY A 89 12.46 12.89 -2.01
N LEU A 90 11.70 11.97 -1.38
CA LEU A 90 10.44 11.46 -1.87
C LEU A 90 9.25 12.19 -1.26
N ILE A 91 8.21 12.43 -2.06
CA ILE A 91 6.96 13.00 -1.58
C ILE A 91 6.19 11.94 -0.80
N ARG A 92 5.84 12.24 0.44
CA ARG A 92 5.09 11.35 1.32
C ARG A 92 3.61 11.35 0.98
N LEU A 93 3.04 10.17 0.75
CA LEU A 93 1.59 9.92 0.67
C LEU A 93 1.21 8.99 1.83
N GLY A 94 0.04 9.21 2.42
CA GLY A 94 -0.43 8.38 3.53
C GLY A 94 -1.02 7.05 3.04
N ASP A 95 -0.48 5.92 3.51
CA ASP A 95 -1.11 4.61 3.31
C ASP A 95 -2.26 4.41 4.32
N TYR A 96 -3.25 3.59 4.00
CA TYR A 96 -4.39 3.25 4.87
C TYR A 96 -3.99 2.77 6.28
N ARG A 97 -2.76 2.28 6.43
CA ARG A 97 -2.18 1.86 7.72
C ARG A 97 -1.98 3.01 8.71
N LEU A 98 -1.99 4.26 8.28
CA LEU A 98 -2.03 5.44 9.17
C LEU A 98 -3.36 5.56 9.90
N ASN A 99 -4.34 4.73 9.51
CA ASN A 99 -5.62 4.61 10.19
C ASN A 99 -6.40 5.92 10.29
N ILE A 100 -6.57 6.58 9.17
CA ILE A 100 -7.21 7.90 9.08
C ILE A 100 -8.73 7.74 9.04
N TYR A 101 -9.40 8.22 10.07
CA TYR A 101 -10.83 8.04 10.31
C TYR A 101 -11.66 9.31 10.23
N ASN A 102 -11.05 10.48 10.33
CA ASN A 102 -11.75 11.76 10.43
C ASN A 102 -10.93 12.90 9.82
N ARG A 103 -11.55 14.05 9.69
CA ARG A 103 -10.94 15.26 9.15
C ARG A 103 -9.75 15.74 9.97
N GLU A 104 -9.85 15.67 11.29
CA GLU A 104 -8.79 16.11 12.20
C GLU A 104 -7.50 15.30 11.99
N SER A 105 -7.62 13.99 11.74
CA SER A 105 -6.48 13.15 11.37
C SER A 105 -5.87 13.57 10.04
N VAL A 106 -6.69 13.87 9.03
CA VAL A 106 -6.21 14.37 7.73
C VAL A 106 -5.41 15.66 7.94
N GLU A 107 -5.98 16.65 8.62
CA GLU A 107 -5.34 17.93 8.89
C GLU A 107 -4.04 17.79 9.69
N ALA A 108 -3.99 16.85 10.63
CA ALA A 108 -2.78 16.58 11.41
C ALA A 108 -1.65 16.06 10.51
N TYR A 109 -1.93 15.08 9.65
CA TYR A 109 -0.91 14.56 8.73
C TYR A 109 -0.55 15.55 7.61
N GLU A 110 -1.47 16.39 7.15
CA GLU A 110 -1.15 17.47 6.22
C GLU A 110 -0.15 18.48 6.85
N LYS A 111 -0.31 18.83 8.12
CA LYS A 111 0.65 19.68 8.86
C LYS A 111 2.03 19.03 8.99
N GLU A 112 2.06 17.71 9.09
CA GLU A 112 3.30 16.92 9.06
C GLU A 112 3.90 16.78 7.65
N GLY A 113 3.29 17.39 6.62
CA GLY A 113 3.80 17.41 5.26
C GLY A 113 3.43 16.18 4.41
N PHE A 114 2.42 15.42 4.80
CA PHE A 114 1.86 14.38 3.94
C PHE A 114 0.99 15.00 2.84
N GLY A 115 1.08 14.43 1.64
CA GLY A 115 0.19 14.73 0.53
C GLY A 115 -1.15 14.00 0.66
N GLU A 116 -1.62 13.39 -0.45
CA GLU A 116 -2.84 12.58 -0.46
C GLU A 116 -2.75 11.38 0.50
N MET A 117 -3.84 11.09 1.20
CA MET A 117 -3.91 10.04 2.20
C MET A 117 -5.01 9.03 1.91
N ILE A 118 -4.69 7.75 2.00
CA ILE A 118 -5.66 6.67 1.87
C ILE A 118 -6.39 6.50 3.20
N LEU A 119 -7.71 6.68 3.18
CA LEU A 119 -8.57 6.53 4.34
C LEU A 119 -8.64 5.08 4.83
N SER A 120 -8.99 4.90 6.10
CA SER A 120 -9.21 3.57 6.66
C SER A 120 -10.30 2.82 5.90
N PRO A 121 -10.07 1.54 5.54
CA PRO A 121 -11.06 0.72 4.85
C PRO A 121 -12.27 0.34 5.73
N GLU A 122 -12.28 0.72 7.00
CA GLU A 122 -13.39 0.48 7.93
C GLU A 122 -14.44 1.59 7.90
N LEU A 123 -14.17 2.69 7.19
CA LEU A 123 -15.11 3.80 7.06
C LEU A 123 -16.29 3.46 6.17
N THR A 124 -17.46 3.94 6.57
CA THR A 124 -18.67 3.90 5.74
C THR A 124 -18.64 5.01 4.68
N LEU A 125 -19.39 4.83 3.59
CA LEU A 125 -19.48 5.84 2.53
C LEU A 125 -19.90 7.24 3.00
N PRO A 126 -20.88 7.42 3.93
CA PRO A 126 -21.19 8.72 4.48
C PRO A 126 -20.01 9.37 5.21
N GLN A 127 -19.26 8.59 6.01
CA GLN A 127 -18.07 9.08 6.71
C GLN A 127 -16.98 9.53 5.73
N ILE A 128 -16.72 8.73 4.68
CA ILE A 128 -15.76 9.08 3.62
C ILE A 128 -16.13 10.41 2.97
N ARG A 129 -17.41 10.58 2.61
CA ARG A 129 -17.91 11.82 2.02
C ARG A 129 -17.69 13.03 2.92
N ASP A 130 -17.91 12.87 4.24
CA ASP A 130 -17.85 13.95 5.20
C ASP A 130 -16.40 14.35 5.57
N ILE A 131 -15.42 13.47 5.38
CA ILE A 131 -13.99 13.77 5.58
C ILE A 131 -13.48 14.76 4.52
N GLY A 132 -13.84 14.55 3.25
CA GLY A 132 -13.58 15.52 2.18
C GLY A 132 -12.29 15.27 1.40
N ARG A 133 -11.64 16.35 0.98
CA ARG A 133 -10.56 16.42 -0.03
C ARG A 133 -9.20 15.90 0.46
N ASN A 134 -8.27 15.73 -0.50
CA ASN A 134 -6.92 15.18 -0.30
C ASN A 134 -6.90 13.75 0.22
N THR A 135 -7.95 12.98 -0.08
CA THR A 135 -8.08 11.62 0.40
C THR A 135 -8.39 10.66 -0.74
N ALA A 136 -7.92 9.44 -0.58
CA ALA A 136 -8.20 8.31 -1.47
C ALA A 136 -8.84 7.16 -0.69
N VAL A 137 -9.50 6.26 -1.39
CA VAL A 137 -10.12 5.06 -0.81
C VAL A 137 -9.69 3.81 -1.55
N ILE A 138 -9.60 2.69 -0.86
CA ILE A 138 -9.33 1.40 -1.47
C ILE A 138 -10.63 0.87 -2.07
N VAL A 139 -10.64 0.70 -3.38
CA VAL A 139 -11.82 0.22 -4.11
C VAL A 139 -11.76 -1.25 -4.47
N TYR A 140 -10.57 -1.81 -4.53
CA TYR A 140 -10.35 -3.22 -4.84
C TYR A 140 -9.03 -3.72 -4.26
N GLY A 141 -9.03 -4.96 -3.78
CA GLY A 141 -7.81 -5.66 -3.42
C GLY A 141 -7.89 -6.43 -2.12
N ARG A 142 -6.79 -7.09 -1.79
CA ARG A 142 -6.63 -7.81 -0.53
C ARG A 142 -5.85 -6.96 0.46
N LEU A 143 -6.34 -6.93 1.70
CA LEU A 143 -5.68 -6.23 2.79
C LEU A 143 -4.94 -7.23 3.69
N PRO A 144 -3.75 -6.87 4.20
CA PRO A 144 -3.11 -7.59 5.27
C PRO A 144 -3.96 -7.55 6.54
N LEU A 145 -4.31 -8.73 7.05
CA LEU A 145 -4.94 -8.93 8.36
C LEU A 145 -3.89 -9.03 9.47
N MET A 146 -2.71 -9.54 9.12
CA MET A 146 -1.64 -9.79 10.06
C MET A 146 -0.28 -9.62 9.38
N THR A 147 0.66 -9.01 10.08
CA THR A 147 2.08 -8.97 9.72
C THR A 147 2.84 -9.85 10.69
N LEU A 148 3.57 -10.83 10.17
CA LEU A 148 4.32 -11.83 10.94
C LEU A 148 5.81 -11.59 10.73
N GLU A 149 6.56 -11.36 11.79
CA GLU A 149 8.01 -11.17 11.74
C GLU A 149 8.72 -12.40 11.20
N LYS A 150 8.22 -13.60 11.53
CA LYS A 150 8.70 -14.85 10.95
C LYS A 150 8.08 -15.14 9.60
N CYS A 151 8.91 -15.60 8.66
CA CYS A 151 8.41 -16.16 7.42
C CYS A 151 7.84 -17.55 7.70
N VAL A 152 6.51 -17.65 7.79
CA VAL A 152 5.80 -18.94 7.98
C VAL A 152 6.04 -19.92 6.84
N ILE A 153 6.43 -19.44 5.67
CA ILE A 153 6.69 -20.27 4.49
C ILE A 153 8.04 -20.98 4.62
N LYS A 154 9.04 -20.31 5.21
CA LYS A 154 10.40 -20.85 5.37
C LYS A 154 10.46 -22.11 6.25
N GLU A 155 9.47 -22.29 7.11
CA GLU A 155 9.34 -23.50 7.95
C GLU A 155 8.80 -24.71 7.17
N ILE A 156 8.12 -24.46 6.03
CA ILE A 156 7.40 -25.48 5.27
C ILE A 156 8.00 -25.69 3.85
N ALA A 157 8.68 -24.67 3.32
CA ALA A 157 9.23 -24.68 1.97
C ALA A 157 10.42 -23.73 1.82
N ASP A 158 11.28 -24.00 0.83
CA ASP A 158 12.39 -23.12 0.51
C ASP A 158 11.95 -21.80 -0.14
N CYS A 159 12.76 -20.75 0.04
CA CYS A 159 12.47 -19.41 -0.50
C CYS A 159 12.33 -19.39 -2.04
N GLU A 160 12.94 -20.31 -2.76
CA GLU A 160 12.78 -20.44 -4.21
C GLU A 160 11.36 -20.86 -4.59
N LYS A 161 10.75 -21.76 -3.81
CA LYS A 161 9.34 -22.16 -3.99
C LYS A 161 8.38 -21.03 -3.66
N CYS A 162 8.75 -20.14 -2.73
CA CYS A 162 7.94 -19.00 -2.34
C CYS A 162 7.75 -17.97 -3.47
N ARG A 163 8.72 -17.85 -4.38
CA ARG A 163 8.62 -16.92 -5.52
C ARG A 163 7.65 -17.40 -6.61
N SER A 164 7.44 -18.70 -6.69
CA SER A 164 6.62 -19.34 -7.73
C SER A 164 5.25 -19.83 -7.25
N CYS A 165 5.01 -19.91 -5.94
CA CYS A 165 3.79 -20.48 -5.38
C CYS A 165 3.00 -19.46 -4.56
N SER A 166 1.69 -19.39 -4.81
CA SER A 166 0.75 -18.79 -3.88
C SER A 166 0.58 -19.71 -2.68
N VAL A 167 1.19 -19.34 -1.55
CA VAL A 167 0.98 -20.06 -0.29
C VAL A 167 -0.29 -19.54 0.37
N VAL A 168 -1.11 -20.46 0.88
CA VAL A 168 -2.33 -20.14 1.62
C VAL A 168 -2.30 -20.83 2.98
N LEU A 169 -2.76 -20.14 3.99
CA LEU A 169 -3.12 -20.75 5.28
C LEU A 169 -4.61 -21.08 5.27
N LYS A 170 -4.97 -22.23 5.78
CA LYS A 170 -6.37 -22.64 5.97
C LYS A 170 -6.74 -22.58 7.43
N ASP A 171 -7.89 -22.00 7.72
CA ASP A 171 -8.47 -22.05 9.06
C ASP A 171 -9.19 -23.39 9.32
N ARG A 172 -9.74 -23.55 10.53
CA ARG A 172 -10.49 -24.74 10.94
C ARG A 172 -11.76 -24.99 10.12
N LYS A 173 -12.25 -23.97 9.41
CA LYS A 173 -13.44 -24.04 8.52
C LYS A 173 -13.05 -24.26 7.08
N GLY A 174 -11.77 -24.41 6.77
CA GLY A 174 -11.26 -24.58 5.41
C GLY A 174 -11.17 -23.27 4.59
N ILE A 175 -11.34 -22.11 5.23
CA ILE A 175 -11.23 -20.82 4.55
C ILE A 175 -9.75 -20.53 4.29
N GLU A 176 -9.44 -20.13 3.05
CA GLU A 176 -8.08 -19.89 2.58
C GLU A 176 -7.70 -18.42 2.71
N PHE A 177 -6.56 -18.17 3.34
CA PHE A 177 -5.96 -16.85 3.52
C PHE A 177 -4.61 -16.83 2.80
N PRO A 178 -4.46 -16.06 1.72
CA PRO A 178 -3.20 -15.96 1.01
C PRO A 178 -2.11 -15.38 1.90
N VAL A 179 -0.90 -15.96 1.81
CA VAL A 179 0.29 -15.46 2.49
C VAL A 179 1.20 -14.79 1.47
N ARG A 180 1.70 -13.62 1.80
CA ARG A 180 2.64 -12.87 0.98
C ARG A 180 3.93 -12.63 1.74
N CYS A 181 5.05 -13.02 1.13
CA CYS A 181 6.36 -12.73 1.67
C CYS A 181 6.78 -11.29 1.35
N ARG A 182 7.42 -10.65 2.31
CA ARG A 182 8.01 -9.31 2.23
C ARG A 182 9.44 -9.34 2.75
N MET A 183 10.13 -8.22 2.80
CA MET A 183 11.48 -8.09 3.36
C MET A 183 11.54 -8.66 4.79
N GLY A 184 11.91 -9.94 4.91
CA GLY A 184 12.09 -10.60 6.21
C GLY A 184 10.83 -10.91 7.01
N TYR A 185 9.64 -10.49 6.57
CA TYR A 185 8.36 -10.76 7.23
C TYR A 185 7.31 -11.30 6.26
N SER A 186 6.20 -11.80 6.78
CA SER A 186 5.06 -12.28 6.00
C SER A 186 3.80 -11.49 6.29
N GLU A 187 2.97 -11.29 5.28
CA GLU A 187 1.62 -10.74 5.43
C GLU A 187 0.59 -11.82 5.15
N LEU A 188 -0.33 -12.00 6.09
CA LEU A 188 -1.53 -12.80 5.90
C LEU A 188 -2.63 -11.91 5.37
N LEU A 189 -3.18 -12.24 4.20
CA LEU A 189 -4.18 -11.40 3.54
C LEU A 189 -5.60 -11.91 3.85
N ASN A 190 -6.59 -11.03 3.73
CA ASN A 190 -7.99 -11.42 3.84
C ASN A 190 -8.38 -12.46 2.77
N SER A 191 -9.29 -13.36 3.13
CA SER A 191 -9.75 -14.47 2.27
C SER A 191 -10.51 -14.00 1.04
N VAL A 192 -11.28 -12.91 1.17
CA VAL A 192 -12.07 -12.31 0.09
C VAL A 192 -11.56 -10.89 -0.16
N PRO A 193 -11.25 -10.50 -1.43
CA PRO A 193 -10.87 -9.14 -1.74
C PRO A 193 -11.95 -8.13 -1.34
N ILE A 194 -11.53 -6.94 -0.93
CA ILE A 194 -12.45 -5.80 -0.85
C ILE A 194 -12.90 -5.46 -2.27
N TRP A 195 -14.18 -5.13 -2.41
CA TRP A 195 -14.75 -4.60 -3.62
C TRP A 195 -15.72 -3.47 -3.29
N LEU A 196 -15.44 -2.27 -3.80
CA LEU A 196 -16.31 -1.11 -3.69
C LEU A 196 -16.82 -0.72 -5.07
N ALA A 197 -18.11 -0.90 -5.31
CA ALA A 197 -18.75 -0.52 -6.57
C ALA A 197 -19.24 0.93 -6.50
N PHE A 198 -18.68 1.83 -7.29
CA PHE A 198 -19.09 3.24 -7.35
C PHE A 198 -20.41 3.47 -8.08
N SER A 199 -20.90 2.49 -8.86
CA SER A 199 -22.19 2.59 -9.55
C SER A 199 -23.40 2.69 -8.63
N THR A 200 -23.24 2.40 -7.34
CA THR A 200 -24.29 2.46 -6.32
C THR A 200 -24.17 3.67 -5.39
N LEU A 201 -23.24 4.59 -5.65
CA LEU A 201 -23.16 5.84 -4.90
C LEU A 201 -24.25 6.80 -5.38
N PRO A 202 -25.13 7.27 -4.49
CA PRO A 202 -26.21 8.19 -4.85
C PRO A 202 -25.72 9.56 -5.31
#